data_30b8edfd781eb7f220be33e844b72e11
#
_entry.id   30b8edfd781eb7f220be33e844b72e11
#
_cell.length_a   1.000
_cell.length_b   1.000
_cell.length_c   1.000
_cell.angle_alpha   90.00
_cell.angle_beta   90.00
_cell.angle_gamma   90.00
#
_symmetry.space_group_name_H-M   'P 1'
#
loop_
_entity.id
_entity.type
_entity.pdbx_description
1 polymer ?
#
loop_
_entity_poly.entity_id
_entity_poly.type
_entity_poly.pdbx_seq_one_letter_code
_entity_poly.pdbx_strand_id
1 'polypeptide(L)'
;MVTRRLLFVSLLAVALMVTACAPAAKVVKETVIVEKQVEKVVKETVVVAGTPQVKEAAKEVVVTATAKPVDAPNSINLNASGATFPQPLYEDWAFAFSQRDPSVVINYAGGGSGQGIKDIKAGTVDFAGSDALLKDADYQEKPELQMIPTVAGAVVLAYNIKGVTATITLDAAAVVGIFSGKIENWNDPALAALNPDVKFPDLPINVVHRSDGSGTTNIFTLYLSAVSEDWKKGPGVGTAVDWPVDKLGRGQGGKGNPGVAAAIQNTNGAIGYVELAYAKSNNILYAKMINAAGKTVEASIPSTIAAIKDAKFDGRLTAVIVNSKDPEAWPIAGFTYLIVHKDYKDCKKAEKLVSFINWALSDAAATSRASKLLYAPLPNEVMPRVIEVVNKITCNGKPVVTK
;
A
#
# COMPACT_ATOMS: atom_id res chain seq x y z
N MET A 1 77.36 -7.88 -43.25
CA MET A 1 75.97 -7.46 -43.43
C MET A 1 74.95 -8.45 -42.76
N VAL A 2 75.35 -9.61 -42.37
CA VAL A 2 74.44 -10.64 -41.87
C VAL A 2 74.20 -10.55 -40.32
N THR A 3 75.15 -10.03 -39.55
CA THR A 3 75.09 -9.92 -38.09
C THR A 3 74.17 -8.83 -37.55
N ARG A 4 73.89 -7.76 -38.34
CA ARG A 4 73.01 -6.65 -37.92
C ARG A 4 71.54 -6.95 -38.13
N ARG A 5 71.15 -7.92 -38.95
CA ARG A 5 69.74 -8.34 -39.16
C ARG A 5 69.28 -9.31 -38.12
N LEU A 6 70.19 -10.12 -37.53
CA LEU A 6 69.85 -11.05 -36.48
C LEU A 6 69.58 -10.38 -35.12
N LEU A 7 70.26 -9.25 -34.85
CA LEU A 7 70.03 -8.47 -33.63
C LEU A 7 68.68 -7.75 -33.62
N PHE A 8 68.18 -7.32 -34.79
CA PHE A 8 66.86 -6.66 -34.89
C PHE A 8 65.68 -7.64 -34.74
N VAL A 9 65.84 -8.85 -35.22
CA VAL A 9 64.84 -9.92 -35.10
C VAL A 9 64.76 -10.44 -33.64
N SER A 10 65.89 -10.48 -32.92
CA SER A 10 65.90 -10.88 -31.52
C SER A 10 65.33 -9.82 -30.61
N LEU A 11 65.49 -8.54 -30.87
CA LEU A 11 64.86 -7.46 -30.09
C LEU A 11 63.34 -7.36 -30.32
N LEU A 12 62.87 -7.69 -31.54
CA LEU A 12 61.43 -7.68 -31.82
C LEU A 12 60.71 -8.90 -31.18
N ALA A 13 61.38 -10.05 -31.06
CA ALA A 13 60.87 -11.23 -30.40
C ALA A 13 60.78 -11.08 -28.88
N VAL A 14 61.70 -10.33 -28.25
CA VAL A 14 61.68 -10.04 -26.80
C VAL A 14 60.61 -8.98 -26.46
N ALA A 15 60.35 -8.01 -27.36
CA ALA A 15 59.30 -7.02 -27.16
C ALA A 15 57.89 -7.61 -27.25
N LEU A 16 57.67 -8.72 -27.97
CA LEU A 16 56.39 -9.43 -28.09
C LEU A 16 56.10 -10.35 -26.90
N MET A 17 57.07 -10.73 -26.06
CA MET A 17 56.87 -11.57 -24.90
C MET A 17 56.57 -10.80 -23.61
N VAL A 18 56.71 -9.49 -23.56
CA VAL A 18 56.44 -8.69 -22.35
C VAL A 18 55.01 -8.18 -22.32
N THR A 19 54.24 -8.30 -23.43
CA THR A 19 52.81 -7.88 -23.47
C THR A 19 51.82 -8.97 -23.09
N ALA A 20 52.24 -10.19 -22.69
CA ALA A 20 51.35 -11.34 -22.45
C ALA A 20 50.99 -11.58 -20.99
N CYS A 21 51.35 -10.69 -20.04
CA CYS A 21 51.02 -10.86 -18.62
C CYS A 21 50.42 -9.57 -18.04
N ALA A 22 49.33 -9.08 -18.65
CA ALA A 22 48.37 -8.26 -17.93
C ALA A 22 47.26 -9.18 -17.38
N PRO A 23 46.92 -9.14 -16.09
CA PRO A 23 45.78 -9.91 -15.59
C PRO A 23 44.53 -9.40 -16.32
N ALA A 24 43.77 -10.34 -16.89
CA ALA A 24 42.50 -10.03 -17.52
C ALA A 24 41.62 -9.30 -16.50
N ALA A 25 41.24 -8.08 -16.78
CA ALA A 25 40.26 -7.34 -16.02
C ALA A 25 39.00 -8.21 -15.99
N LYS A 26 38.63 -8.65 -14.79
CA LYS A 26 37.30 -9.28 -14.57
C LYS A 26 36.26 -8.22 -14.89
N VAL A 27 35.69 -8.29 -16.07
CA VAL A 27 34.46 -7.56 -16.39
C VAL A 27 33.37 -8.22 -15.55
N VAL A 28 33.07 -7.62 -14.41
CA VAL A 28 31.84 -7.92 -13.68
C VAL A 28 30.72 -7.40 -14.56
N LYS A 29 30.06 -8.29 -15.30
CA LYS A 29 28.80 -7.96 -15.98
C LYS A 29 27.75 -7.82 -14.88
N GLU A 30 27.56 -6.61 -14.41
CA GLU A 30 26.41 -6.25 -13.61
C GLU A 30 25.19 -6.33 -14.54
N THR A 31 24.41 -7.39 -14.40
CA THR A 31 23.16 -7.53 -15.15
C THR A 31 22.11 -6.70 -14.41
N VAL A 32 22.03 -5.42 -14.74
CA VAL A 32 20.89 -4.60 -14.35
C VAL A 32 19.70 -5.10 -15.19
N ILE A 33 18.81 -5.86 -14.57
CA ILE A 33 17.52 -6.20 -15.19
C ILE A 33 16.68 -4.93 -15.11
N VAL A 34 16.71 -4.13 -16.16
CA VAL A 34 15.75 -3.06 -16.39
C VAL A 34 14.53 -3.74 -16.99
N GLU A 35 13.46 -3.91 -16.22
CA GLU A 35 12.15 -4.24 -16.79
C GLU A 35 11.74 -3.09 -17.73
N LYS A 36 11.91 -3.32 -19.01
CA LYS A 36 11.52 -2.39 -20.06
C LYS A 36 9.99 -2.45 -20.13
N GLN A 37 9.30 -1.49 -19.51
CA GLN A 37 7.91 -1.27 -19.84
C GLN A 37 7.83 -0.87 -21.30
N VAL A 38 7.11 -1.65 -22.10
CA VAL A 38 6.86 -1.34 -23.50
C VAL A 38 5.88 -0.18 -23.54
N GLU A 39 6.38 1.02 -23.79
CA GLU A 39 5.55 2.17 -24.12
C GLU A 39 4.76 1.87 -25.40
N LYS A 40 3.44 1.79 -25.27
CA LYS A 40 2.55 1.78 -26.42
C LYS A 40 2.40 3.22 -26.89
N VAL A 41 3.20 3.62 -27.87
CA VAL A 41 3.06 4.93 -28.51
C VAL A 41 1.72 4.93 -29.25
N VAL A 42 0.73 5.64 -28.73
CA VAL A 42 -0.52 5.93 -29.44
C VAL A 42 -0.23 7.13 -30.35
N LYS A 43 -0.10 6.87 -31.64
CA LYS A 43 -0.03 7.94 -32.64
C LYS A 43 -1.44 8.46 -32.90
N GLU A 44 -1.73 9.64 -32.39
CA GLU A 44 -2.96 10.35 -32.72
C GLU A 44 -2.73 11.17 -33.98
N THR A 45 -3.43 10.83 -35.07
CA THR A 45 -3.37 11.56 -36.33
C THR A 45 -4.43 12.65 -36.32
N VAL A 46 -4.04 13.89 -36.09
CA VAL A 46 -4.93 15.04 -36.26
C VAL A 46 -4.93 15.45 -37.73
N VAL A 47 -6.05 15.24 -38.41
CA VAL A 47 -6.24 15.69 -39.81
C VAL A 47 -6.69 17.15 -39.77
N VAL A 48 -5.76 18.08 -40.05
CA VAL A 48 -6.08 19.47 -40.36
C VAL A 48 -6.01 19.58 -41.90
N ALA A 49 -7.03 20.23 -42.49
CA ALA A 49 -7.15 20.39 -43.95
C ALA A 49 -5.86 20.98 -44.55
N GLY A 50 -5.15 20.20 -45.34
CA GLY A 50 -3.88 20.56 -45.99
C GLY A 50 -2.68 19.95 -45.29
N THR A 51 -2.06 18.95 -45.87
CA THR A 51 -0.83 18.23 -45.52
C THR A 51 -0.66 17.75 -44.06
N PRO A 52 -0.53 16.43 -43.81
CA PRO A 52 -0.39 15.88 -42.45
C PRO A 52 0.97 16.20 -41.85
N GLN A 53 0.98 16.91 -40.73
CA GLN A 53 2.16 17.06 -39.87
C GLN A 53 1.99 16.19 -38.61
N VAL A 54 2.94 15.29 -38.40
CA VAL A 54 3.02 14.48 -37.16
C VAL A 54 3.77 15.32 -36.12
N LYS A 55 3.08 15.81 -35.10
CA LYS A 55 3.73 16.36 -33.90
C LYS A 55 3.84 15.26 -32.83
N GLU A 56 5.05 14.81 -32.59
CA GLU A 56 5.35 13.99 -31.41
C GLU A 56 5.39 14.89 -30.17
N ALA A 57 4.42 14.72 -29.28
CA ALA A 57 4.50 15.27 -27.94
C ALA A 57 5.04 14.18 -27.01
N ALA A 58 6.35 14.20 -26.76
CA ALA A 58 6.96 13.37 -25.74
C ALA A 58 6.55 13.91 -24.37
N LYS A 59 5.70 13.19 -23.65
CA LYS A 59 5.43 13.42 -22.23
C LYS A 59 6.42 12.55 -21.46
N GLU A 60 7.45 13.16 -20.91
CA GLU A 60 8.40 12.48 -20.04
C GLU A 60 7.70 12.05 -18.75
N VAL A 61 7.38 10.77 -18.65
CA VAL A 61 6.89 10.18 -17.38
C VAL A 61 8.14 9.72 -16.65
N VAL A 62 8.59 10.50 -15.69
CA VAL A 62 9.63 10.08 -14.75
C VAL A 62 9.01 9.03 -13.83
N VAL A 63 9.09 7.77 -14.22
CA VAL A 63 8.83 6.65 -13.32
C VAL A 63 10.09 6.47 -12.49
N THR A 64 10.08 6.96 -11.26
CA THR A 64 11.12 6.64 -10.30
C THR A 64 10.95 5.17 -9.91
N ALA A 65 11.60 4.27 -10.63
CA ALA A 65 11.69 2.89 -10.21
C ALA A 65 12.41 2.87 -8.87
N THR A 66 11.74 2.43 -7.82
CA THR A 66 12.38 2.16 -6.53
C THR A 66 13.35 1.01 -6.79
N ALA A 67 14.65 1.29 -6.70
CA ALA A 67 15.67 0.28 -6.88
C ALA A 67 15.44 -0.82 -5.82
N LYS A 68 15.27 -2.07 -6.29
CA LYS A 68 15.23 -3.22 -5.38
C LYS A 68 16.57 -3.27 -4.62
N PRO A 69 16.57 -3.50 -3.30
CA PRO A 69 17.83 -3.64 -2.57
C PRO A 69 18.68 -4.74 -3.23
N VAL A 70 19.94 -4.44 -3.50
CA VAL A 70 20.88 -5.46 -3.97
C VAL A 70 21.21 -6.35 -2.78
N ASP A 71 20.92 -7.65 -2.88
CA ASP A 71 21.25 -8.62 -1.85
C ASP A 71 22.76 -8.57 -1.57
N ALA A 72 23.14 -8.04 -0.43
CA ALA A 72 24.53 -8.14 0.03
C ALA A 72 24.84 -9.63 0.30
N PRO A 73 26.03 -10.14 -0.08
CA PRO A 73 26.42 -11.49 0.27
C PRO A 73 26.30 -11.70 1.80
N ASN A 74 25.50 -12.68 2.23
CA ASN A 74 25.15 -13.00 3.62
C ASN A 74 24.11 -12.08 4.30
N SER A 75 23.28 -11.35 3.57
CA SER A 75 22.15 -10.64 4.16
C SER A 75 21.10 -11.61 4.71
N ILE A 76 20.43 -11.21 5.80
CA ILE A 76 19.31 -11.93 6.39
C ILE A 76 18.04 -11.49 5.66
N ASN A 77 17.33 -12.44 5.05
CA ASN A 77 16.07 -12.18 4.38
C ASN A 77 14.92 -12.31 5.37
N LEU A 78 14.16 -11.21 5.55
CA LEU A 78 12.86 -11.20 6.21
C LEU A 78 11.77 -11.18 5.14
N ASN A 79 10.97 -12.24 5.07
CA ASN A 79 9.87 -12.36 4.13
C ASN A 79 8.55 -12.04 4.81
N ALA A 80 7.75 -11.22 4.17
CA ALA A 80 6.46 -10.79 4.68
C ALA A 80 5.42 -10.74 3.57
N SER A 81 4.16 -10.90 3.94
CA SER A 81 3.02 -10.74 3.04
C SER A 81 1.85 -10.07 3.73
N GLY A 82 0.86 -9.64 2.97
CA GLY A 82 -0.39 -9.21 3.56
C GLY A 82 -1.01 -7.96 2.95
N ALA A 83 -1.52 -7.08 3.81
CA ALA A 83 -2.31 -5.92 3.45
C ALA A 83 -1.66 -5.06 2.38
N THR A 84 -2.44 -4.70 1.35
CA THR A 84 -2.02 -3.70 0.35
C THR A 84 -2.27 -2.27 0.81
N PHE A 85 -3.03 -2.07 1.87
CA PHE A 85 -3.26 -0.75 2.47
C PHE A 85 -1.94 -0.08 2.88
N PRO A 86 -1.05 -0.68 3.69
CA PRO A 86 0.22 -0.09 4.07
C PRO A 86 1.37 -0.41 3.10
N GLN A 87 1.13 -1.16 2.03
CA GLN A 87 2.20 -1.67 1.17
C GLN A 87 3.15 -0.58 0.67
N PRO A 88 2.69 0.61 0.17
CA PRO A 88 3.61 1.66 -0.25
C PRO A 88 4.56 2.11 0.86
N LEU A 89 4.08 2.17 2.10
CA LEU A 89 4.88 2.54 3.26
C LEU A 89 5.81 1.41 3.70
N TYR A 90 5.31 0.17 3.75
CA TYR A 90 6.13 -0.96 4.21
C TYR A 90 7.28 -1.26 3.24
N GLU A 91 7.07 -1.10 1.93
CA GLU A 91 8.13 -1.18 0.93
C GLU A 91 9.14 -0.04 1.06
N ASP A 92 8.68 1.19 1.29
CA ASP A 92 9.55 2.36 1.50
C ASP A 92 10.35 2.23 2.81
N TRP A 93 9.73 1.75 3.89
CA TRP A 93 10.42 1.46 5.15
C TRP A 93 11.44 0.32 5.00
N ALA A 94 11.07 -0.76 4.29
CA ALA A 94 11.98 -1.87 4.02
C ALA A 94 13.21 -1.40 3.25
N PHE A 95 13.02 -0.59 2.21
CA PHE A 95 14.12 0.01 1.46
C PHE A 95 15.00 0.91 2.34
N ALA A 96 14.40 1.84 3.08
CA ALA A 96 15.12 2.78 3.92
C ALA A 96 15.88 2.08 5.06
N PHE A 97 15.30 1.04 5.63
CA PHE A 97 15.96 0.26 6.68
C PHE A 97 17.15 -0.55 6.14
N SER A 98 17.05 -1.11 4.93
CA SER A 98 18.18 -1.82 4.29
C SER A 98 19.36 -0.88 3.95
N GLN A 99 19.10 0.42 3.73
CA GLN A 99 20.17 1.41 3.60
C GLN A 99 20.86 1.71 4.94
N ARG A 100 20.13 1.61 6.06
CA ARG A 100 20.64 1.77 7.40
C ARG A 100 21.36 0.51 7.90
N ASP A 101 20.81 -0.66 7.62
CA ASP A 101 21.37 -1.96 7.97
C ASP A 101 21.45 -2.87 6.72
N PRO A 102 22.57 -2.81 5.97
CA PRO A 102 22.75 -3.61 4.76
C PRO A 102 22.81 -5.13 5.01
N SER A 103 22.85 -5.57 6.27
CA SER A 103 22.83 -6.99 6.62
C SER A 103 21.45 -7.60 6.61
N VAL A 104 20.38 -6.83 6.30
CA VAL A 104 19.01 -7.32 6.20
C VAL A 104 18.34 -6.83 4.91
N VAL A 105 17.60 -7.74 4.30
CA VAL A 105 16.67 -7.46 3.18
C VAL A 105 15.26 -7.82 3.62
N ILE A 106 14.33 -6.89 3.48
CA ILE A 106 12.93 -7.09 3.84
C ILE A 106 12.11 -7.16 2.56
N ASN A 107 11.47 -8.29 2.32
CA ASN A 107 10.61 -8.54 1.17
C ASN A 107 9.16 -8.53 1.62
N TYR A 108 8.39 -7.52 1.20
CA TYR A 108 6.96 -7.43 1.49
C TYR A 108 6.13 -7.69 0.22
N ALA A 109 5.22 -8.65 0.27
CA ALA A 109 4.32 -9.00 -0.83
C ALA A 109 2.88 -8.59 -0.52
N GLY A 110 2.30 -7.70 -1.31
CA GLY A 110 0.89 -7.29 -1.20
C GLY A 110 -0.07 -8.37 -1.72
N GLY A 111 -0.63 -9.16 -0.80
CA GLY A 111 -1.61 -10.22 -1.12
C GLY A 111 -2.99 -9.99 -0.51
N GLY A 112 -3.16 -8.91 0.25
CA GLY A 112 -4.33 -8.61 1.09
C GLY A 112 -4.20 -9.18 2.49
N SER A 113 -4.91 -8.58 3.46
CA SER A 113 -4.85 -8.96 4.88
C SER A 113 -5.19 -10.44 5.11
N GLY A 114 -6.17 -10.97 4.38
CA GLY A 114 -6.55 -12.39 4.48
C GLY A 114 -5.40 -13.34 4.09
N GLN A 115 -4.62 -12.98 3.06
CA GLN A 115 -3.44 -13.75 2.67
C GLN A 115 -2.35 -13.64 3.75
N GLY A 116 -2.07 -12.43 4.26
CA GLY A 116 -1.08 -12.23 5.33
C GLY A 116 -1.40 -13.03 6.59
N ILE A 117 -2.66 -13.01 7.04
CA ILE A 117 -3.11 -13.81 8.19
C ILE A 117 -2.91 -15.31 7.94
N LYS A 118 -3.24 -15.78 6.74
CA LYS A 118 -3.04 -17.19 6.35
C LYS A 118 -1.56 -17.56 6.37
N ASP A 119 -0.71 -16.73 5.78
CA ASP A 119 0.73 -17.01 5.62
C ASP A 119 1.46 -17.03 6.97
N ILE A 120 1.18 -16.07 7.86
CA ILE A 120 1.81 -16.03 9.19
C ILE A 120 1.35 -17.22 10.06
N LYS A 121 0.08 -17.61 9.98
CA LYS A 121 -0.45 -18.80 10.66
C LYS A 121 0.20 -20.09 10.15
N ALA A 122 0.50 -20.16 8.87
CA ALA A 122 1.20 -21.28 8.25
C ALA A 122 2.72 -21.26 8.49
N GLY A 123 3.28 -20.17 9.03
CA GLY A 123 4.72 -20.03 9.25
C GLY A 123 5.52 -19.88 7.95
N THR A 124 4.89 -19.43 6.86
CA THR A 124 5.55 -19.26 5.56
C THR A 124 6.20 -17.88 5.38
N VAL A 125 5.91 -16.97 6.29
CA VAL A 125 6.50 -15.61 6.36
C VAL A 125 7.01 -15.32 7.77
N ASP A 126 7.95 -14.38 7.87
CA ASP A 126 8.53 -13.97 9.15
C ASP A 126 7.63 -12.99 9.90
N PHE A 127 6.85 -12.19 9.17
CA PHE A 127 5.78 -11.33 9.70
C PHE A 127 4.73 -11.09 8.62
N ALA A 128 3.57 -10.56 9.01
CA ALA A 128 2.51 -10.22 8.06
C ALA A 128 1.96 -8.82 8.29
N GLY A 129 1.32 -8.24 7.27
CA GLY A 129 0.57 -6.99 7.37
C GLY A 129 -0.94 -7.24 7.34
N SER A 130 -1.71 -6.55 8.21
CA SER A 130 -3.17 -6.65 8.21
C SER A 130 -3.83 -5.38 8.73
N ASP A 131 -4.88 -4.91 8.04
CA ASP A 131 -5.78 -3.86 8.53
C ASP A 131 -7.06 -4.46 9.15
N ALA A 132 -7.24 -5.79 8.98
CA ALA A 132 -8.27 -6.54 9.69
C ALA A 132 -7.69 -7.13 10.98
N LEU A 133 -8.48 -7.09 12.05
CA LEU A 133 -8.08 -7.63 13.33
C LEU A 133 -8.12 -9.17 13.31
N LEU A 134 -7.16 -9.79 13.99
CA LEU A 134 -7.23 -11.22 14.30
C LEU A 134 -8.45 -11.49 15.17
N LYS A 135 -9.19 -12.54 14.83
CA LYS A 135 -10.35 -12.99 15.58
C LYS A 135 -9.91 -13.81 16.80
N ASP A 136 -10.81 -14.00 17.76
CA ASP A 136 -10.54 -14.87 18.91
C ASP A 136 -10.16 -16.29 18.49
N ALA A 137 -10.79 -16.82 17.44
CA ALA A 137 -10.43 -18.12 16.87
C ALA A 137 -8.98 -18.17 16.35
N ASP A 138 -8.45 -17.07 15.78
CA ASP A 138 -7.06 -17.01 15.33
C ASP A 138 -6.09 -17.09 16.52
N TYR A 139 -6.41 -16.42 17.63
CA TYR A 139 -5.61 -16.48 18.86
C TYR A 139 -5.75 -17.82 19.60
N GLN A 140 -6.88 -18.51 19.47
CA GLN A 140 -7.05 -19.86 20.00
C GLN A 140 -6.19 -20.86 19.22
N GLU A 141 -6.13 -20.74 17.89
CA GLU A 141 -5.34 -21.58 17.03
C GLU A 141 -3.83 -21.25 17.13
N LYS A 142 -3.48 -19.96 17.24
CA LYS A 142 -2.10 -19.44 17.23
C LYS A 142 -1.92 -18.41 18.36
N PRO A 143 -1.84 -18.85 19.63
CA PRO A 143 -1.72 -17.95 20.79
C PRO A 143 -0.40 -17.16 20.82
N GLU A 144 0.59 -17.63 20.06
CA GLU A 144 1.89 -16.96 19.88
C GLU A 144 1.83 -15.72 18.99
N LEU A 145 0.71 -15.46 18.29
CA LEU A 145 0.61 -14.27 17.42
C LEU A 145 0.35 -13.00 18.25
N GLN A 146 0.93 -11.90 17.78
CA GLN A 146 0.79 -10.56 18.32
C GLN A 146 0.56 -9.56 17.19
N MET A 147 -0.45 -8.70 17.35
CA MET A 147 -0.66 -7.54 16.48
C MET A 147 0.10 -6.34 17.03
N ILE A 148 0.84 -5.66 16.16
CA ILE A 148 1.60 -4.45 16.44
C ILE A 148 1.04 -3.34 15.54
N PRO A 149 0.30 -2.36 16.07
CA PRO A 149 -0.15 -1.22 15.26
C PRO A 149 1.04 -0.41 14.77
N THR A 150 0.97 0.08 13.54
CA THR A 150 2.07 0.85 12.93
C THR A 150 1.69 2.27 12.59
N VAL A 151 0.66 2.44 11.79
CA VAL A 151 0.12 3.74 11.37
C VAL A 151 -1.39 3.65 11.19
N ALA A 152 -2.04 4.80 11.05
CA ALA A 152 -3.42 4.88 10.57
C ALA A 152 -3.46 5.50 9.17
N GLY A 153 -4.49 5.15 8.39
CA GLY A 153 -4.73 5.72 7.08
C GLY A 153 -6.22 5.93 6.82
N ALA A 154 -6.51 6.66 5.76
CA ALA A 154 -7.86 6.95 5.30
C ALA A 154 -8.25 6.04 4.14
N VAL A 155 -9.43 5.41 4.22
CA VAL A 155 -10.08 4.79 3.07
C VAL A 155 -10.91 5.85 2.37
N VAL A 156 -10.65 6.11 1.10
CA VAL A 156 -11.34 7.14 0.31
C VAL A 156 -12.24 6.52 -0.75
N LEU A 157 -13.33 7.22 -1.07
CA LEU A 157 -14.23 6.85 -2.15
C LEU A 157 -13.74 7.49 -3.44
N ALA A 158 -12.91 6.74 -4.17
CA ALA A 158 -12.33 7.14 -5.43
C ALA A 158 -13.33 6.91 -6.58
N TYR A 159 -13.38 7.83 -7.56
CA TYR A 159 -14.35 7.75 -8.66
C TYR A 159 -13.77 8.25 -9.98
N ASN A 160 -14.43 7.86 -11.07
CA ASN A 160 -14.11 8.30 -12.42
C ASN A 160 -15.40 8.61 -13.18
N ILE A 161 -15.72 9.89 -13.34
CA ILE A 161 -16.88 10.37 -14.10
C ILE A 161 -16.35 11.32 -15.17
N LYS A 162 -16.36 10.88 -16.42
CA LYS A 162 -15.89 11.72 -17.54
C LYS A 162 -16.69 13.03 -17.61
N GLY A 163 -15.96 14.14 -17.68
CA GLY A 163 -16.54 15.48 -17.72
C GLY A 163 -16.83 16.10 -16.36
N VAL A 164 -16.69 15.37 -15.26
CA VAL A 164 -16.76 15.89 -13.89
C VAL A 164 -15.35 15.99 -13.33
N THR A 165 -14.85 17.23 -13.17
CA THR A 165 -13.52 17.51 -12.60
C THR A 165 -13.60 18.06 -11.17
N ALA A 166 -14.82 18.43 -10.73
CA ALA A 166 -15.07 18.90 -9.38
C ALA A 166 -15.00 17.74 -8.37
N THR A 167 -14.48 18.03 -7.18
CA THR A 167 -14.53 17.09 -6.07
C THR A 167 -15.96 17.01 -5.54
N ILE A 168 -16.56 15.82 -5.57
CA ILE A 168 -17.91 15.57 -5.07
C ILE A 168 -17.92 15.38 -3.56
N THR A 169 -19.08 15.60 -2.96
CA THR A 169 -19.36 15.34 -1.54
C THR A 169 -20.35 14.20 -1.41
N LEU A 170 -20.09 13.27 -0.51
CA LEU A 170 -21.00 12.17 -0.16
C LEU A 170 -21.27 12.17 1.35
N ASP A 171 -22.46 11.77 1.73
CA ASP A 171 -22.81 11.47 3.11
C ASP A 171 -22.94 9.95 3.32
N ALA A 172 -23.20 9.55 4.54
CA ALA A 172 -23.37 8.13 4.89
C ALA A 172 -24.50 7.46 4.11
N ALA A 173 -25.62 8.17 3.90
CA ALA A 173 -26.79 7.62 3.18
C ALA A 173 -26.48 7.38 1.71
N ALA A 174 -25.80 8.33 1.06
CA ALA A 174 -25.38 8.22 -0.33
C ALA A 174 -24.40 7.04 -0.52
N VAL A 175 -23.40 6.92 0.37
CA VAL A 175 -22.42 5.81 0.32
C VAL A 175 -23.13 4.46 0.48
N VAL A 176 -23.98 4.32 1.50
CA VAL A 176 -24.76 3.08 1.69
C VAL A 176 -25.65 2.82 0.49
N GLY A 177 -26.34 3.85 -0.05
CA GLY A 177 -27.21 3.76 -1.22
C GLY A 177 -26.47 3.22 -2.45
N ILE A 178 -25.27 3.74 -2.74
CA ILE A 178 -24.44 3.32 -3.87
C ILE A 178 -23.99 1.85 -3.69
N PHE A 179 -23.39 1.51 -2.56
CA PHE A 179 -22.82 0.17 -2.36
C PHE A 179 -23.87 -0.91 -2.09
N SER A 180 -25.08 -0.54 -1.67
CA SER A 180 -26.23 -1.43 -1.61
C SER A 180 -26.98 -1.57 -2.94
N GLY A 181 -26.65 -0.73 -3.93
CA GLY A 181 -27.30 -0.71 -5.23
C GLY A 181 -28.66 0.00 -5.26
N LYS A 182 -29.01 0.76 -4.22
CA LYS A 182 -30.23 1.60 -4.17
C LYS A 182 -30.09 2.87 -4.99
N ILE A 183 -28.89 3.46 -5.04
CA ILE A 183 -28.54 4.57 -5.94
C ILE A 183 -27.83 3.96 -7.15
N GLU A 184 -28.44 4.10 -8.32
CA GLU A 184 -28.02 3.38 -9.53
C GLU A 184 -27.30 4.25 -10.54
N ASN A 185 -27.61 5.55 -10.56
CA ASN A 185 -27.08 6.52 -11.50
C ASN A 185 -26.44 7.71 -10.82
N TRP A 186 -25.46 8.32 -11.48
CA TRP A 186 -24.80 9.51 -10.97
C TRP A 186 -25.71 10.73 -10.87
N ASN A 187 -26.70 10.86 -11.75
CA ASN A 187 -27.71 11.95 -11.72
C ASN A 187 -28.84 11.72 -10.71
N ASP A 188 -28.69 10.79 -9.78
CA ASP A 188 -29.66 10.54 -8.72
C ASP A 188 -29.90 11.85 -7.90
N PRO A 189 -31.17 12.21 -7.61
CA PRO A 189 -31.50 13.40 -6.85
C PRO A 189 -30.79 13.53 -5.49
N ALA A 190 -30.53 12.39 -4.81
CA ALA A 190 -29.79 12.40 -3.54
C ALA A 190 -28.34 12.86 -3.71
N LEU A 191 -27.68 12.46 -4.81
CA LEU A 191 -26.32 12.90 -5.13
C LEU A 191 -26.30 14.37 -5.58
N ALA A 192 -27.28 14.77 -6.39
CA ALA A 192 -27.41 16.14 -6.86
C ALA A 192 -27.64 17.13 -5.69
N ALA A 193 -28.47 16.77 -4.71
CA ALA A 193 -28.72 17.57 -3.52
C ALA A 193 -27.46 17.83 -2.67
N LEU A 194 -26.54 16.85 -2.60
CA LEU A 194 -25.26 17.00 -1.90
C LEU A 194 -24.23 17.81 -2.71
N ASN A 195 -24.45 18.00 -4.00
CA ASN A 195 -23.51 18.60 -4.95
C ASN A 195 -24.20 19.58 -5.91
N PRO A 196 -24.81 20.67 -5.44
CA PRO A 196 -25.63 21.56 -6.25
C PRO A 196 -24.88 22.20 -7.41
N ASP A 197 -23.57 22.37 -7.28
CA ASP A 197 -22.69 22.96 -8.30
C ASP A 197 -22.14 21.94 -9.31
N VAL A 198 -22.46 20.63 -9.14
CA VAL A 198 -21.98 19.55 -10.02
C VAL A 198 -23.10 19.08 -10.93
N LYS A 199 -22.89 19.22 -12.23
CA LYS A 199 -23.82 18.64 -13.21
C LYS A 199 -23.46 17.21 -13.49
N PHE A 200 -24.10 16.28 -12.80
CA PHE A 200 -23.91 14.85 -13.04
C PHE A 200 -24.51 14.40 -14.37
N PRO A 201 -23.82 13.54 -15.14
CA PRO A 201 -24.39 12.92 -16.32
C PRO A 201 -25.44 11.84 -15.95
N ASP A 202 -26.34 11.55 -16.88
CA ASP A 202 -27.16 10.32 -16.82
C ASP A 202 -26.25 9.14 -17.16
N LEU A 203 -25.65 8.54 -16.13
CA LEU A 203 -24.61 7.54 -16.25
C LEU A 203 -24.75 6.51 -15.11
N PRO A 204 -24.86 5.21 -15.44
CA PRO A 204 -24.91 4.16 -14.43
C PRO A 204 -23.65 4.15 -13.55
N ILE A 205 -23.85 3.89 -12.26
CA ILE A 205 -22.77 3.72 -11.29
C ILE A 205 -22.26 2.29 -11.36
N ASN A 206 -20.94 2.13 -11.60
CA ASN A 206 -20.22 0.88 -11.50
C ASN A 206 -19.42 0.85 -10.19
N VAL A 207 -19.75 -0.06 -9.29
CA VAL A 207 -19.09 -0.16 -7.99
C VAL A 207 -17.89 -1.07 -8.10
N VAL A 208 -16.71 -0.55 -7.78
CA VAL A 208 -15.47 -1.34 -7.73
C VAL A 208 -15.15 -1.70 -6.28
N HIS A 209 -15.01 -3.00 -6.02
CA HIS A 209 -14.68 -3.53 -4.70
C HIS A 209 -13.51 -4.51 -4.77
N ARG A 210 -13.04 -4.98 -3.62
CA ARG A 210 -11.93 -5.93 -3.55
C ARG A 210 -12.40 -7.34 -3.91
N SER A 211 -11.56 -8.06 -4.67
CA SER A 211 -11.77 -9.47 -5.02
C SER A 211 -10.96 -10.45 -4.15
N ASP A 212 -10.13 -9.93 -3.24
CA ASP A 212 -9.30 -10.67 -2.29
C ASP A 212 -9.72 -10.41 -0.85
N GLY A 213 -9.21 -11.20 0.11
CA GLY A 213 -9.42 -10.97 1.53
C GLY A 213 -8.71 -9.69 2.00
N SER A 214 -9.45 -8.60 2.17
CA SER A 214 -8.95 -7.24 2.28
C SER A 214 -9.21 -6.60 3.64
N GLY A 215 -8.17 -6.06 4.28
CA GLY A 215 -8.33 -5.20 5.45
C GLY A 215 -8.98 -3.86 5.11
N THR A 216 -8.72 -3.28 3.93
CA THR A 216 -9.39 -2.07 3.45
C THR A 216 -10.91 -2.31 3.34
N THR A 217 -11.33 -3.48 2.83
CA THR A 217 -12.74 -3.91 2.84
C THR A 217 -13.27 -4.00 4.28
N ASN A 218 -12.47 -4.55 5.19
CA ASN A 218 -12.89 -4.66 6.61
C ASN A 218 -13.14 -3.28 7.22
N ILE A 219 -12.22 -2.30 7.05
CA ILE A 219 -12.40 -0.92 7.52
C ILE A 219 -13.66 -0.30 6.89
N PHE A 220 -13.82 -0.45 5.58
CA PHE A 220 -14.96 0.12 4.86
C PHE A 220 -16.30 -0.49 5.30
N THR A 221 -16.37 -1.81 5.46
CA THR A 221 -17.59 -2.49 5.90
C THR A 221 -17.90 -2.28 7.38
N LEU A 222 -16.88 -2.03 8.23
CA LEU A 222 -17.07 -1.52 9.59
C LEU A 222 -17.78 -0.16 9.57
N TYR A 223 -17.34 0.76 8.72
CA TYR A 223 -18.01 2.05 8.54
C TYR A 223 -19.44 1.88 8.06
N LEU A 224 -19.68 1.11 6.99
CA LEU A 224 -21.04 0.88 6.46
C LEU A 224 -21.97 0.26 7.52
N SER A 225 -21.46 -0.66 8.34
CA SER A 225 -22.22 -1.27 9.44
C SER A 225 -22.46 -0.30 10.61
N ALA A 226 -21.56 0.68 10.82
CA ALA A 226 -21.73 1.69 11.87
C ALA A 226 -22.80 2.73 11.50
N VAL A 227 -23.04 2.96 10.19
CA VAL A 227 -23.97 3.99 9.70
C VAL A 227 -25.27 3.42 9.12
N SER A 228 -25.41 2.09 8.99
CA SER A 228 -26.59 1.44 8.42
C SER A 228 -26.89 0.10 9.09
N GLU A 229 -28.03 0.02 9.77
CA GLU A 229 -28.52 -1.23 10.35
C GLU A 229 -28.89 -2.27 9.26
N ASP A 230 -29.37 -1.84 8.09
CA ASP A 230 -29.64 -2.74 6.96
C ASP A 230 -28.35 -3.40 6.47
N TRP A 231 -27.27 -2.59 6.32
CA TRP A 231 -25.96 -3.12 5.94
C TRP A 231 -25.44 -4.09 6.99
N LYS A 232 -25.50 -3.71 8.27
CA LYS A 232 -25.03 -4.51 9.40
C LYS A 232 -25.71 -5.88 9.49
N LYS A 233 -27.04 -5.93 9.24
CA LYS A 233 -27.83 -7.18 9.25
C LYS A 233 -27.73 -7.97 7.94
N GLY A 234 -27.40 -7.32 6.83
CA GLY A 234 -27.25 -7.92 5.50
C GLY A 234 -25.80 -8.32 5.22
N PRO A 235 -25.05 -7.57 4.40
CA PRO A 235 -23.66 -7.91 4.03
C PRO A 235 -22.71 -7.98 5.25
N GLY A 236 -22.94 -7.11 6.26
CA GLY A 236 -22.17 -7.07 7.49
C GLY A 236 -20.74 -6.58 7.35
N VAL A 237 -19.87 -7.07 8.23
CA VAL A 237 -18.44 -6.72 8.33
C VAL A 237 -17.57 -7.90 7.95
N GLY A 238 -16.58 -7.67 7.11
CA GLY A 238 -15.63 -8.73 6.74
C GLY A 238 -14.47 -8.24 5.88
N THR A 239 -13.48 -9.11 5.73
CA THR A 239 -12.40 -8.93 4.73
C THR A 239 -12.89 -9.24 3.30
N ALA A 240 -13.99 -9.95 3.20
CA ALA A 240 -14.79 -10.22 2.01
C ALA A 240 -16.25 -10.31 2.44
N VAL A 241 -17.16 -9.75 1.66
CA VAL A 241 -18.61 -9.77 1.89
C VAL A 241 -19.34 -10.04 0.58
N ASP A 242 -20.60 -10.46 0.67
CA ASP A 242 -21.48 -10.59 -0.48
C ASP A 242 -21.96 -9.19 -0.89
N TRP A 243 -21.36 -8.63 -1.91
CA TRP A 243 -21.71 -7.29 -2.38
C TRP A 243 -23.08 -7.28 -3.06
N PRO A 244 -24.05 -6.47 -2.58
CA PRO A 244 -25.38 -6.43 -3.23
C PRO A 244 -25.32 -6.03 -4.70
N VAL A 245 -24.38 -5.17 -5.07
CA VAL A 245 -24.17 -4.67 -6.45
C VAL A 245 -23.74 -5.76 -7.44
N ASP A 246 -23.11 -6.84 -6.98
CA ASP A 246 -22.74 -7.99 -7.83
C ASP A 246 -23.95 -8.71 -8.37
N LYS A 247 -24.99 -8.88 -7.52
CA LYS A 247 -26.26 -9.48 -7.91
C LYS A 247 -27.03 -8.65 -8.93
N LEU A 248 -26.72 -7.37 -9.01
CA LEU A 248 -27.30 -6.41 -9.95
C LEU A 248 -26.45 -6.24 -11.22
N GLY A 249 -25.34 -6.98 -11.35
CA GLY A 249 -24.41 -6.86 -12.48
C GLY A 249 -23.66 -5.53 -12.54
N ARG A 250 -23.57 -4.80 -11.43
CA ARG A 250 -22.92 -3.48 -11.32
C ARG A 250 -21.69 -3.48 -10.41
N GLY A 251 -21.29 -4.65 -9.91
CA GLY A 251 -20.07 -4.83 -9.14
C GLY A 251 -18.89 -5.27 -10.01
N GLN A 252 -17.70 -4.79 -9.70
CA GLN A 252 -16.44 -5.17 -10.34
C GLN A 252 -15.38 -5.42 -9.28
N GLY A 253 -14.78 -6.62 -9.29
CA GLY A 253 -13.70 -6.98 -8.38
C GLY A 253 -12.33 -6.46 -8.85
N GLY A 254 -11.55 -5.86 -7.93
CA GLY A 254 -10.16 -5.49 -8.13
C GLY A 254 -9.25 -6.15 -7.10
N LYS A 255 -8.13 -6.76 -7.52
CA LYS A 255 -7.18 -7.39 -6.61
C LYS A 255 -6.26 -6.35 -5.96
N GLY A 256 -6.29 -6.27 -4.62
CA GLY A 256 -5.53 -5.28 -3.87
C GLY A 256 -6.02 -3.85 -4.09
N ASN A 257 -5.47 -2.88 -3.34
CA ASN A 257 -5.70 -1.46 -3.61
C ASN A 257 -5.27 -1.07 -5.04
N PRO A 258 -4.12 -1.56 -5.58
CA PRO A 258 -3.73 -1.26 -6.96
C PRO A 258 -4.78 -1.70 -8.00
N GLY A 259 -5.35 -2.90 -7.85
CA GLY A 259 -6.34 -3.43 -8.78
C GLY A 259 -7.66 -2.65 -8.75
N VAL A 260 -8.10 -2.20 -7.57
CA VAL A 260 -9.28 -1.32 -7.45
C VAL A 260 -8.99 0.05 -8.07
N ALA A 261 -7.84 0.66 -7.78
CA ALA A 261 -7.45 1.95 -8.37
C ALA A 261 -7.41 1.89 -9.90
N ALA A 262 -6.79 0.84 -10.47
CA ALA A 262 -6.74 0.64 -11.92
C ALA A 262 -8.13 0.43 -12.53
N ALA A 263 -9.01 -0.34 -11.89
CA ALA A 263 -10.38 -0.56 -12.36
C ALA A 263 -11.19 0.74 -12.39
N ILE A 264 -11.06 1.59 -11.35
CA ILE A 264 -11.71 2.90 -11.30
C ILE A 264 -11.22 3.79 -12.44
N GLN A 265 -9.90 3.90 -12.65
CA GLN A 265 -9.33 4.73 -13.72
C GLN A 265 -9.83 4.34 -15.11
N ASN A 266 -9.98 3.05 -15.35
CA ASN A 266 -10.32 2.51 -16.66
C ASN A 266 -11.84 2.43 -16.94
N THR A 267 -12.70 2.65 -15.92
CA THR A 267 -14.14 2.51 -16.04
C THR A 267 -14.85 3.85 -15.84
N ASN A 268 -15.48 4.38 -16.89
CA ASN A 268 -16.32 5.57 -16.76
C ASN A 268 -17.58 5.25 -15.93
N GLY A 269 -17.90 6.10 -14.98
CA GLY A 269 -18.99 5.90 -14.02
C GLY A 269 -18.59 5.03 -12.82
N ALA A 270 -17.31 4.66 -12.68
CA ALA A 270 -16.85 3.88 -11.55
C ALA A 270 -16.77 4.69 -10.26
N ILE A 271 -17.08 4.02 -9.16
CA ILE A 271 -16.74 4.41 -7.79
C ILE A 271 -16.26 3.19 -7.01
N GLY A 272 -15.26 3.35 -6.18
CA GLY A 272 -14.76 2.28 -5.33
C GLY A 272 -14.02 2.86 -4.12
N TYR A 273 -13.51 1.98 -3.26
CA TYR A 273 -12.76 2.38 -2.06
C TYR A 273 -11.31 1.91 -2.15
N VAL A 274 -10.40 2.82 -1.84
CA VAL A 274 -8.95 2.56 -1.78
C VAL A 274 -8.34 3.31 -0.60
N GLU A 275 -7.15 2.92 -0.19
CA GLU A 275 -6.35 3.73 0.72
C GLU A 275 -5.89 5.02 0.00
N LEU A 276 -5.81 6.14 0.74
CA LEU A 276 -5.59 7.49 0.23
C LEU A 276 -4.33 7.62 -0.65
N ALA A 277 -3.22 6.98 -0.28
CA ALA A 277 -1.98 7.05 -1.06
C ALA A 277 -2.17 6.53 -2.49
N TYR A 278 -3.02 5.51 -2.68
CA TYR A 278 -3.32 4.98 -4.03
C TYR A 278 -4.14 5.95 -4.87
N ALA A 279 -5.13 6.64 -4.28
CA ALA A 279 -5.87 7.66 -5.01
C ALA A 279 -4.96 8.83 -5.42
N LYS A 280 -4.12 9.30 -4.50
CA LYS A 280 -3.18 10.41 -4.75
C LYS A 280 -2.09 10.06 -5.76
N SER A 281 -1.42 8.91 -5.61
CA SER A 281 -0.32 8.50 -6.50
C SER A 281 -0.78 8.22 -7.93
N ASN A 282 -2.05 7.83 -8.10
CA ASN A 282 -2.65 7.57 -9.41
C ASN A 282 -3.47 8.76 -9.95
N ASN A 283 -3.49 9.91 -9.26
CA ASN A 283 -4.27 11.09 -9.64
C ASN A 283 -5.77 10.80 -9.85
N ILE A 284 -6.35 9.91 -9.02
CA ILE A 284 -7.76 9.58 -9.06
C ILE A 284 -8.52 10.56 -8.16
N LEU A 285 -9.62 11.12 -8.66
CA LEU A 285 -10.51 11.94 -7.86
C LEU A 285 -11.17 11.09 -6.76
N TYR A 286 -11.32 11.67 -5.58
CA TYR A 286 -12.04 11.04 -4.47
C TYR A 286 -12.94 12.03 -3.76
N ALA A 287 -14.04 11.53 -3.21
CA ALA A 287 -15.08 12.35 -2.60
C ALA A 287 -14.63 12.92 -1.25
N LYS A 288 -15.14 14.13 -0.92
CA LYS A 288 -15.27 14.61 0.46
C LYS A 288 -16.41 13.86 1.13
N MET A 289 -16.36 13.76 2.46
CA MET A 289 -17.40 13.10 3.25
C MET A 289 -18.05 14.05 4.23
N ILE A 290 -19.37 13.95 4.37
CA ILE A 290 -20.07 14.51 5.52
C ILE A 290 -19.93 13.51 6.66
N ASN A 291 -19.22 13.89 7.72
CA ASN A 291 -18.92 13.02 8.86
C ASN A 291 -20.06 12.97 9.90
N ALA A 292 -19.87 12.20 10.98
CA ALA A 292 -20.87 12.02 12.03
C ALA A 292 -21.26 13.33 12.76
N ALA A 293 -20.42 14.36 12.72
CA ALA A 293 -20.71 15.69 13.26
C ALA A 293 -21.42 16.62 12.25
N GLY A 294 -21.78 16.13 11.05
CA GLY A 294 -22.42 16.90 9.99
C GLY A 294 -21.45 17.87 9.27
N LYS A 295 -20.13 17.69 9.41
CA LYS A 295 -19.12 18.50 8.75
C LYS A 295 -18.62 17.85 7.48
N THR A 296 -18.46 18.66 6.43
CA THR A 296 -17.78 18.19 5.20
C THR A 296 -16.28 18.20 5.45
N VAL A 297 -15.66 17.01 5.35
CA VAL A 297 -14.24 16.81 5.57
C VAL A 297 -13.57 16.19 4.34
N GLU A 298 -12.28 16.47 4.18
CA GLU A 298 -11.42 15.86 3.17
C GLU A 298 -10.43 14.90 3.84
N ALA A 299 -10.15 13.76 3.18
CA ALA A 299 -9.17 12.81 3.68
C ALA A 299 -7.76 13.43 3.65
N SER A 300 -7.11 13.41 4.80
CA SER A 300 -5.78 13.99 5.03
C SER A 300 -5.17 13.41 6.30
N ILE A 301 -3.89 13.66 6.53
CA ILE A 301 -3.25 13.30 7.80
C ILE A 301 -3.95 13.99 8.99
N PRO A 302 -4.23 15.31 8.97
CA PRO A 302 -4.95 15.94 10.08
C PRO A 302 -6.32 15.32 10.36
N SER A 303 -7.14 15.06 9.32
CA SER A 303 -8.46 14.44 9.52
C SER A 303 -8.40 12.98 9.94
N THR A 304 -7.33 12.26 9.58
CA THR A 304 -7.06 10.91 10.10
C THR A 304 -6.61 10.98 11.57
N ILE A 305 -5.77 11.94 11.95
CA ILE A 305 -5.38 12.17 13.35
C ILE A 305 -6.62 12.51 14.21
N ALA A 306 -7.54 13.33 13.70
CA ALA A 306 -8.79 13.61 14.39
C ALA A 306 -9.62 12.33 14.61
N ALA A 307 -9.64 11.41 13.63
CA ALA A 307 -10.34 10.13 13.77
C ALA A 307 -9.73 9.21 14.83
N ILE A 308 -8.42 9.27 15.06
CA ILE A 308 -7.73 8.41 16.03
C ILE A 308 -7.62 9.03 17.43
N LYS A 309 -7.99 10.29 17.61
CA LYS A 309 -7.83 11.04 18.86
C LYS A 309 -8.48 10.34 20.07
N ASP A 310 -9.66 9.73 19.85
CA ASP A 310 -10.40 9.03 20.89
C ASP A 310 -10.24 7.49 20.80
N ALA A 311 -9.23 7.01 20.08
CA ALA A 311 -8.99 5.59 19.89
C ALA A 311 -8.75 4.88 21.21
N LYS A 312 -9.54 3.83 21.48
CA LYS A 312 -9.39 3.00 22.66
C LYS A 312 -8.72 1.69 22.28
N PHE A 313 -7.42 1.62 22.52
CA PHE A 313 -6.66 0.39 22.34
C PHE A 313 -6.93 -0.60 23.46
N ASP A 314 -7.33 -1.81 23.09
CA ASP A 314 -7.54 -2.92 24.02
C ASP A 314 -6.23 -3.52 24.55
N GLY A 315 -6.32 -4.65 25.25
CA GLY A 315 -5.15 -5.37 25.78
C GLY A 315 -4.28 -6.03 24.70
N ARG A 316 -4.79 -6.17 23.47
CA ARG A 316 -4.09 -6.73 22.30
C ARG A 316 -3.49 -5.64 21.41
N LEU A 317 -3.55 -4.38 21.85
CA LEU A 317 -3.14 -3.19 21.09
C LEU A 317 -3.97 -2.98 19.81
N THR A 318 -5.25 -3.36 19.81
CA THR A 318 -6.14 -3.16 18.66
C THR A 318 -7.19 -2.10 18.96
N ALA A 319 -7.61 -1.35 17.95
CA ALA A 319 -8.65 -0.33 18.06
C ALA A 319 -9.42 -0.18 16.75
N VAL A 320 -10.72 0.18 16.86
CA VAL A 320 -11.59 0.56 15.74
C VAL A 320 -11.90 2.05 15.85
N ILE A 321 -11.72 2.78 14.75
CA ILE A 321 -11.81 4.25 14.70
C ILE A 321 -12.74 4.79 13.60
N VAL A 322 -13.56 3.92 12.99
CA VAL A 322 -14.53 4.36 11.98
C VAL A 322 -15.63 5.23 12.61
N ASN A 323 -16.14 6.18 11.85
CA ASN A 323 -17.27 7.04 12.21
C ASN A 323 -17.07 7.80 13.54
N SER A 324 -15.85 8.32 13.78
CA SER A 324 -15.54 9.19 14.92
C SER A 324 -16.51 10.40 14.96
N LYS A 325 -16.85 10.85 16.17
CA LYS A 325 -17.71 12.01 16.41
C LYS A 325 -16.94 13.34 16.40
N ASP A 326 -15.61 13.31 16.34
CA ASP A 326 -14.81 14.53 16.22
C ASP A 326 -15.18 15.27 14.92
N PRO A 327 -15.47 16.57 14.96
CA PRO A 327 -15.93 17.34 13.79
C PRO A 327 -14.89 17.44 12.65
N GLU A 328 -13.62 17.23 12.95
CA GLU A 328 -12.53 17.25 11.96
C GLU A 328 -12.20 15.84 11.44
N ALA A 329 -12.82 14.79 12.00
CA ALA A 329 -12.46 13.41 11.71
C ALA A 329 -12.89 12.95 10.32
N TRP A 330 -11.97 12.28 9.61
CA TRP A 330 -12.31 11.46 8.45
C TRP A 330 -13.09 10.22 8.89
N PRO A 331 -14.28 9.94 8.35
CA PRO A 331 -15.16 8.91 8.92
C PRO A 331 -14.72 7.46 8.60
N ILE A 332 -13.90 7.25 7.58
CA ILE A 332 -13.49 5.91 7.11
C ILE A 332 -11.98 5.74 7.34
N ALA A 333 -11.56 5.84 8.59
CA ALA A 333 -10.16 5.66 8.99
C ALA A 333 -9.95 4.31 9.67
N GLY A 334 -8.74 3.77 9.57
CA GLY A 334 -8.37 2.53 10.23
C GLY A 334 -6.88 2.44 10.52
N PHE A 335 -6.52 1.65 11.52
CA PHE A 335 -5.14 1.27 11.78
C PHE A 335 -4.72 0.10 10.90
N THR A 336 -3.44 0.04 10.60
CA THR A 336 -2.81 -1.15 10.04
C THR A 336 -1.78 -1.70 11.01
N TYR A 337 -1.56 -3.00 10.95
CA TYR A 337 -0.80 -3.75 11.93
C TYR A 337 0.23 -4.64 11.25
N LEU A 338 1.36 -4.83 11.90
CA LEU A 338 2.19 -6.01 11.68
C LEU A 338 1.67 -7.13 12.58
N ILE A 339 1.65 -8.35 12.05
CA ILE A 339 1.39 -9.57 12.81
C ILE A 339 2.71 -10.30 12.93
N VAL A 340 3.14 -10.56 14.16
CA VAL A 340 4.43 -11.17 14.49
C VAL A 340 4.24 -12.37 15.42
N HIS A 341 5.22 -13.25 15.49
CA HIS A 341 5.29 -14.25 16.56
C HIS A 341 5.88 -13.66 17.83
N LYS A 342 5.38 -14.05 18.99
CA LYS A 342 5.96 -13.66 20.30
C LYS A 342 7.31 -14.34 20.56
N ASP A 343 7.54 -15.53 19.94
CA ASP A 343 8.79 -16.28 20.06
C ASP A 343 9.22 -16.81 18.69
N TYR A 344 10.43 -16.48 18.30
CA TYR A 344 11.04 -16.91 17.04
C TYR A 344 12.03 -18.06 17.28
N LYS A 345 12.28 -18.89 16.25
CA LYS A 345 13.30 -19.93 16.28
C LYS A 345 14.64 -19.47 15.69
N ASP A 346 14.60 -18.59 14.70
CA ASP A 346 15.78 -17.96 14.10
C ASP A 346 16.06 -16.63 14.80
N CYS A 347 17.08 -16.63 15.67
CA CYS A 347 17.39 -15.45 16.46
C CYS A 347 17.97 -14.29 15.64
N LYS A 348 18.62 -14.57 14.51
CA LYS A 348 19.11 -13.51 13.62
C LYS A 348 17.96 -12.79 12.95
N LYS A 349 16.97 -13.52 12.47
CA LYS A 349 15.74 -12.95 11.93
C LYS A 349 14.96 -12.16 12.98
N ALA A 350 14.83 -12.71 14.19
CA ALA A 350 14.16 -12.03 15.31
C ALA A 350 14.82 -10.69 15.65
N GLU A 351 16.17 -10.66 15.76
CA GLU A 351 16.95 -9.44 16.01
C GLU A 351 16.67 -8.37 14.94
N LYS A 352 16.75 -8.75 13.67
CA LYS A 352 16.53 -7.81 12.57
C LYS A 352 15.09 -7.32 12.50
N LEU A 353 14.12 -8.19 12.76
CA LEU A 353 12.70 -7.82 12.77
C LEU A 353 12.39 -6.84 13.91
N VAL A 354 12.84 -7.12 15.13
CA VAL A 354 12.64 -6.22 16.28
C VAL A 354 13.34 -4.88 16.05
N SER A 355 14.57 -4.88 15.49
CA SER A 355 15.27 -3.65 15.12
C SER A 355 14.51 -2.85 14.06
N PHE A 356 13.99 -3.51 13.03
CA PHE A 356 13.17 -2.88 11.99
C PHE A 356 11.91 -2.24 12.57
N ILE A 357 11.14 -2.98 13.39
CA ILE A 357 9.89 -2.47 13.97
C ILE A 357 10.16 -1.30 14.90
N ASN A 358 11.17 -1.39 15.76
CA ASN A 358 11.55 -0.29 16.65
C ASN A 358 11.97 0.96 15.85
N TRP A 359 12.77 0.80 14.79
CA TRP A 359 13.12 1.90 13.89
C TRP A 359 11.89 2.50 13.21
N ALA A 360 11.03 1.67 12.63
CA ALA A 360 9.83 2.12 11.91
C ALA A 360 8.87 2.95 12.80
N LEU A 361 8.80 2.60 14.10
CA LEU A 361 7.86 3.23 15.04
C LEU A 361 8.44 4.42 15.80
N SER A 362 9.77 4.50 15.98
CA SER A 362 10.39 5.52 16.85
C SER A 362 11.37 6.47 16.16
N ASP A 363 11.81 6.15 14.93
CA ASP A 363 12.77 6.99 14.21
C ASP A 363 12.05 8.14 13.46
N ALA A 364 12.57 9.35 13.61
CA ALA A 364 11.99 10.53 12.97
C ALA A 364 11.98 10.46 11.44
N ALA A 365 12.99 9.79 10.84
CA ALA A 365 13.05 9.61 9.40
C ALA A 365 11.95 8.62 8.93
N ALA A 366 11.69 7.54 9.67
CA ALA A 366 10.62 6.59 9.38
C ALA A 366 9.23 7.26 9.50
N THR A 367 9.01 8.07 10.55
CA THR A 367 7.79 8.85 10.73
C THR A 367 7.58 9.87 9.59
N SER A 368 8.65 10.56 9.19
CA SER A 368 8.60 11.51 8.05
C SER A 368 8.22 10.81 6.74
N ARG A 369 8.70 9.58 6.51
CA ARG A 369 8.35 8.77 5.34
C ARG A 369 6.86 8.40 5.36
N ALA A 370 6.33 7.96 6.51
CA ALA A 370 4.92 7.67 6.67
C ALA A 370 4.06 8.90 6.34
N SER A 371 4.43 10.07 6.87
CA SER A 371 3.70 11.32 6.59
C SER A 371 3.74 11.73 5.11
N LYS A 372 4.88 11.55 4.41
CA LYS A 372 4.98 11.82 2.97
C LYS A 372 4.07 10.92 2.13
N LEU A 373 3.81 9.71 2.61
CA LEU A 373 2.90 8.74 2.01
C LEU A 373 1.48 8.83 2.58
N LEU A 374 1.14 9.92 3.30
CA LEU A 374 -0.18 10.27 3.81
C LEU A 374 -0.71 9.35 4.93
N TYR A 375 0.17 8.63 5.62
CA TYR A 375 -0.20 7.87 6.82
C TYR A 375 -0.03 8.72 8.08
N ALA A 376 -1.00 8.61 8.98
CA ALA A 376 -0.96 9.26 10.28
C ALA A 376 -0.19 8.40 11.29
N PRO A 377 0.67 9.00 12.13
CA PRO A 377 1.38 8.28 13.17
C PRO A 377 0.42 7.78 14.26
N LEU A 378 0.86 6.80 15.04
CA LEU A 378 0.14 6.36 16.24
C LEU A 378 0.07 7.49 17.29
N PRO A 379 -0.99 7.49 18.13
CA PRO A 379 -1.04 8.40 19.29
C PRO A 379 0.16 8.20 20.21
N ASN A 380 0.70 9.31 20.73
CA ASN A 380 1.85 9.26 21.64
C ASN A 380 1.56 8.42 22.89
N GLU A 381 0.31 8.39 23.34
CA GLU A 381 -0.14 7.68 24.54
C GLU A 381 -0.04 6.15 24.41
N VAL A 382 -0.15 5.62 23.17
CA VAL A 382 -0.08 4.18 22.94
C VAL A 382 1.35 3.71 22.65
N MET A 383 2.21 4.58 22.13
CA MET A 383 3.57 4.23 21.71
C MET A 383 4.40 3.50 22.75
N PRO A 384 4.44 3.91 24.05
CA PRO A 384 5.21 3.18 25.07
C PRO A 384 4.76 1.72 25.21
N ARG A 385 3.43 1.46 25.18
CA ARG A 385 2.89 0.11 25.24
C ARG A 385 3.25 -0.73 24.01
N VAL A 386 3.25 -0.10 22.82
CA VAL A 386 3.61 -0.78 21.57
C VAL A 386 5.08 -1.19 21.60
N ILE A 387 5.97 -0.27 21.95
CA ILE A 387 7.41 -0.55 22.06
C ILE A 387 7.71 -1.60 23.13
N GLU A 388 7.02 -1.55 24.27
CA GLU A 388 7.12 -2.58 25.31
C GLU A 388 6.78 -3.97 24.77
N VAL A 389 5.71 -4.09 23.99
CA VAL A 389 5.29 -5.37 23.40
C VAL A 389 6.29 -5.85 22.36
N VAL A 390 6.82 -4.97 21.51
CA VAL A 390 7.87 -5.29 20.53
C VAL A 390 9.13 -5.82 21.24
N ASN A 391 9.54 -5.17 22.33
CA ASN A 391 10.74 -5.54 23.08
C ASN A 391 10.56 -6.81 23.94
N LYS A 392 9.32 -7.31 24.10
CA LYS A 392 9.01 -8.62 24.72
C LYS A 392 9.09 -9.80 23.75
N ILE A 393 9.34 -9.56 22.46
CA ILE A 393 9.57 -10.62 21.49
C ILE A 393 10.83 -11.41 21.90
N THR A 394 10.71 -12.72 21.89
CA THR A 394 11.77 -13.64 22.31
C THR A 394 12.28 -14.49 21.14
N CYS A 395 13.42 -15.10 21.36
CA CYS A 395 13.94 -16.15 20.49
C CYS A 395 14.34 -17.36 21.35
N ASN A 396 13.69 -18.50 21.08
CA ASN A 396 13.86 -19.71 21.88
C ASN A 396 13.68 -19.43 23.39
N GLY A 397 12.67 -18.64 23.74
CA GLY A 397 12.32 -18.24 25.11
C GLY A 397 13.25 -17.22 25.77
N LYS A 398 14.25 -16.68 25.06
CA LYS A 398 15.17 -15.67 25.56
C LYS A 398 14.88 -14.31 24.93
N PRO A 399 15.05 -13.19 25.67
CA PRO A 399 14.88 -11.85 25.10
C PRO A 399 15.77 -11.65 23.87
N VAL A 400 15.21 -11.01 22.84
CA VAL A 400 15.95 -10.59 21.66
C VAL A 400 16.74 -9.33 22.03
N VAL A 401 18.07 -9.38 21.84
CA VAL A 401 18.96 -8.23 22.07
C VAL A 401 19.18 -7.56 20.72
N THR A 402 18.69 -6.33 20.59
CA THR A 402 18.97 -5.47 19.44
C THR A 402 20.25 -4.67 19.69
N LYS A 403 21.15 -4.67 18.71
CA LYS A 403 22.40 -3.88 18.76
C LYS A 403 22.20 -2.49 18.21
#